data_6eb6ff6be5923a9439de528293ccd159
#
_entry.id   6eb6ff6be5923a9439de528293ccd159
#
_cell.length_a   1.000
_cell.length_b   1.000
_cell.length_c   1.000
_cell.angle_alpha   90.00
_cell.angle_beta   90.00
_cell.angle_gamma   90.00
#
_symmetry.space_group_name_H-M   'P 1'
#
loop_
_entity.id
_entity.type
_entity.pdbx_description
1 polymer ?
#
loop_
_entity_poly.entity_id
_entity_poly.type
_entity_poly.pdbx_seq_one_letter_code
_entity_poly.pdbx_strand_id
1 'polypeptide(L)'
;MSDKKWNPELALAAGLLSGEVTSAQVIEARESIQATDFADLRCQAVWRMIEGMVDDGIDINATTVIRHASKTKLEKHTGPIGPFIVECGEPAAPFQCLEDILDASKRRRLLAAGAELIAAGKDTGKL
;
A
#
# COMPACT_ATOMS: atom_id res chain seq x y z
N MET A 1 -16.05 -0.27 22.05
CA MET A 1 -16.14 -1.21 21.01
C MET A 1 -15.80 -0.62 19.67
N SER A 2 -15.02 -1.27 18.91
CA SER A 2 -14.58 -0.75 17.63
C SER A 2 -15.30 -1.46 16.50
N ASP A 3 -16.01 -0.68 15.69
CA ASP A 3 -16.59 -1.18 14.46
C ASP A 3 -15.63 -1.06 13.30
N LYS A 4 -14.40 -0.61 13.58
CA LYS A 4 -13.41 -0.47 12.52
C LYS A 4 -13.01 -1.84 12.01
N LYS A 5 -13.25 -2.06 10.76
CA LYS A 5 -12.72 -3.23 10.08
C LYS A 5 -11.21 -3.06 9.95
N TRP A 6 -10.49 -4.14 10.17
CA TRP A 6 -9.07 -4.14 9.94
C TRP A 6 -8.80 -3.89 8.45
N ASN A 7 -7.94 -2.92 8.17
CA ASN A 7 -7.56 -2.58 6.81
C ASN A 7 -6.09 -2.91 6.62
N PRO A 8 -5.76 -3.96 5.84
CA PRO A 8 -4.38 -4.39 5.70
C PRO A 8 -3.49 -3.33 5.04
N GLU A 9 -4.04 -2.52 4.13
CA GLU A 9 -3.24 -1.48 3.48
C GLU A 9 -2.84 -0.40 4.48
N LEU A 10 -3.78 0.07 5.28
CA LEU A 10 -3.49 1.09 6.29
C LEU A 10 -2.58 0.54 7.40
N ALA A 11 -2.79 -0.70 7.81
CA ALA A 11 -1.97 -1.35 8.82
C ALA A 11 -0.51 -1.46 8.34
N LEU A 12 -0.30 -1.84 7.09
CA LEU A 12 1.03 -1.90 6.52
C LEU A 12 1.67 -0.50 6.41
N ALA A 13 0.89 0.49 5.97
CA ALA A 13 1.39 1.87 5.89
C ALA A 13 1.82 2.36 7.27
N ALA A 14 1.05 2.07 8.31
CA ALA A 14 1.44 2.43 9.68
C ALA A 14 2.76 1.78 10.07
N GLY A 15 2.94 0.50 9.76
CA GLY A 15 4.19 -0.22 10.05
C GLY A 15 5.39 0.37 9.33
N LEU A 16 5.20 0.75 8.08
CA LEU A 16 6.26 1.38 7.29
C LEU A 16 6.62 2.75 7.83
N LEU A 17 5.63 3.57 8.14
CA LEU A 17 5.87 4.94 8.60
C LEU A 17 6.40 5.01 10.02
N SER A 18 6.08 4.03 10.85
CA SER A 18 6.57 3.98 12.23
C SER A 18 7.96 3.35 12.36
N GLY A 19 8.48 2.78 11.26
CA GLY A 19 9.77 2.11 11.27
C GLY A 19 9.74 0.72 11.88
N GLU A 20 8.58 0.15 12.06
CA GLU A 20 8.46 -1.23 12.58
C GLU A 20 8.72 -2.28 11.53
N VAL A 21 8.68 -1.90 10.26
CA VAL A 21 9.00 -2.79 9.15
C VAL A 21 10.47 -2.57 8.77
N THR A 22 11.22 -3.65 8.66
CA THR A 22 12.65 -3.57 8.32
C THR A 22 12.88 -3.54 6.82
N SER A 23 14.07 -3.10 6.42
CA SER A 23 14.46 -3.12 5.00
C SER A 23 14.39 -4.53 4.41
N ALA A 24 14.82 -5.53 5.17
CA ALA A 24 14.76 -6.93 4.73
C ALA A 24 13.33 -7.38 4.46
N GLN A 25 12.40 -6.98 5.32
CA GLN A 25 10.99 -7.31 5.13
C GLN A 25 10.41 -6.65 3.88
N VAL A 26 10.81 -5.41 3.60
CA VAL A 26 10.37 -4.71 2.39
C VAL A 26 10.93 -5.40 1.15
N ILE A 27 12.21 -5.74 1.16
CA ILE A 27 12.86 -6.42 0.03
C ILE A 27 12.14 -7.74 -0.29
N GLU A 28 11.81 -8.50 0.74
CA GLU A 28 11.08 -9.74 0.57
C GLU A 28 9.66 -9.48 0.04
N ALA A 29 8.97 -8.52 0.63
CA ALA A 29 7.58 -8.22 0.26
C ALA A 29 7.44 -7.73 -1.17
N ARG A 30 8.39 -6.93 -1.66
CA ARG A 30 8.27 -6.35 -3.01
C ARG A 30 8.47 -7.37 -4.13
N GLU A 31 8.88 -8.57 -3.80
CA GLU A 31 8.89 -9.66 -4.78
C GLU A 31 7.47 -10.07 -5.16
N SER A 32 6.52 -9.84 -4.29
CA SER A 32 5.13 -10.26 -4.48
C SER A 32 4.16 -9.11 -4.69
N ILE A 33 4.46 -7.93 -4.14
CA ILE A 33 3.52 -6.81 -4.13
C ILE A 33 4.12 -5.59 -4.81
N GLN A 34 3.27 -4.86 -5.53
CA GLN A 34 3.63 -3.61 -6.20
C GLN A 34 2.76 -2.49 -5.67
N ALA A 35 3.18 -1.24 -5.90
CA ALA A 35 2.39 -0.09 -5.47
C ALA A 35 0.96 -0.13 -6.02
N THR A 36 0.80 -0.60 -7.24
CA THR A 36 -0.53 -0.69 -7.88
C THR A 36 -1.45 -1.73 -7.26
N ASP A 37 -0.93 -2.60 -6.40
CA ASP A 37 -1.78 -3.54 -5.66
C ASP A 37 -2.55 -2.87 -4.54
N PHE A 38 -2.13 -1.68 -4.13
CA PHE A 38 -2.86 -0.90 -3.12
C PHE A 38 -4.01 -0.15 -3.78
N ALA A 39 -5.20 -0.26 -3.18
CA ALA A 39 -6.36 0.50 -3.63
C ALA A 39 -6.28 1.96 -3.16
N ASP A 40 -5.73 2.17 -1.97
CA ASP A 40 -5.60 3.51 -1.38
C ASP A 40 -4.37 4.21 -1.97
N LEU A 41 -4.60 5.34 -2.64
CA LEU A 41 -3.52 6.08 -3.28
C LEU A 41 -2.49 6.61 -2.29
N ARG A 42 -2.91 6.86 -1.06
CA ARG A 42 -1.99 7.28 0.01
C ARG A 42 -1.01 6.14 0.33
N CYS A 43 -1.54 4.92 0.41
CA CYS A 43 -0.72 3.74 0.65
C CYS A 43 0.22 3.46 -0.52
N GLN A 44 -0.24 3.67 -1.75
CA GLN A 44 0.64 3.57 -2.92
C GLN A 44 1.82 4.53 -2.81
N ALA A 45 1.55 5.77 -2.40
CA ALA A 45 2.60 6.78 -2.26
C ALA A 45 3.60 6.39 -1.18
N VAL A 46 3.13 5.88 -0.04
CA VAL A 46 3.99 5.39 1.03
C VAL A 46 4.87 4.25 0.52
N TRP A 47 4.26 3.27 -0.15
CA TRP A 47 5.01 2.12 -0.65
C TRP A 47 6.10 2.53 -1.64
N ARG A 48 5.78 3.43 -2.58
CA ARG A 48 6.76 3.91 -3.56
C ARG A 48 7.92 4.64 -2.88
N MET A 49 7.62 5.44 -1.86
CA MET A 49 8.68 6.12 -1.12
C MET A 49 9.60 5.11 -0.44
N ILE A 50 9.02 4.10 0.20
CA ILE A 50 9.78 3.07 0.90
C ILE A 50 10.63 2.26 -0.09
N GLU A 51 10.09 1.90 -1.24
CA GLU A 51 10.86 1.21 -2.28
C GLU A 51 12.04 2.05 -2.75
N GLY A 52 11.82 3.35 -2.92
CA GLY A 52 12.89 4.27 -3.29
C GLY A 52 14.00 4.32 -2.25
N MET A 53 13.65 4.28 -0.97
CA MET A 53 14.65 4.23 0.11
C MET A 53 15.48 2.95 0.03
N VAL A 54 14.82 1.81 -0.18
CA VAL A 54 15.52 0.52 -0.31
C VAL A 54 16.47 0.56 -1.51
N ASP A 55 16.00 1.07 -2.65
CA ASP A 55 16.83 1.15 -3.85
C ASP A 55 18.05 2.05 -3.66
N ASP A 56 17.92 3.08 -2.85
CA ASP A 56 19.01 4.00 -2.54
C ASP A 56 19.90 3.51 -1.41
N GLY A 57 19.63 2.33 -0.87
CA GLY A 57 20.42 1.77 0.22
C GLY A 57 20.20 2.45 1.57
N ILE A 58 19.07 3.11 1.73
CA ILE A 58 18.73 3.80 2.97
C ILE A 58 18.05 2.82 3.93
N ASP A 59 18.57 2.72 5.14
CA ASP A 59 17.96 1.89 6.18
C ASP A 59 16.58 2.41 6.54
N ILE A 60 15.63 1.52 6.71
CA ILE A 60 14.26 1.89 7.07
C ILE A 60 14.12 1.87 8.59
N ASN A 61 13.93 3.04 9.16
CA ASN A 61 13.62 3.22 10.58
C ASN A 61 12.81 4.51 10.72
N ALA A 62 12.26 4.74 11.90
CA ALA A 62 11.39 5.89 12.12
C ALA A 62 12.03 7.22 11.69
N THR A 63 13.31 7.40 12.01
CA THR A 63 14.02 8.64 11.71
C THR A 63 14.22 8.84 10.21
N THR A 64 14.70 7.81 9.51
CA THR A 64 14.97 7.91 8.07
C THR A 64 13.68 8.03 7.28
N VAL A 65 12.63 7.33 7.68
CA VAL A 65 11.34 7.39 7.00
C VAL A 65 10.74 8.79 7.09
N ILE A 66 10.73 9.39 8.28
CA ILE A 66 10.19 10.74 8.45
C ILE A 66 11.00 11.76 7.68
N ARG A 67 12.32 11.65 7.71
CA ARG A 67 13.21 12.53 6.96
C ARG A 67 12.95 12.41 5.47
N HIS A 68 12.81 11.20 4.98
CA HIS A 68 12.59 10.95 3.56
C HIS A 68 11.19 11.40 3.13
N ALA A 69 10.20 11.22 3.99
CA ALA A 69 8.83 11.68 3.74
C ALA A 69 8.80 13.20 3.52
N SER A 70 9.55 13.94 4.34
CA SER A 70 9.67 15.38 4.19
C SER A 70 10.34 15.74 2.87
N LYS A 71 11.41 15.02 2.52
CA LYS A 71 12.19 15.25 1.31
C LYS A 71 11.38 14.99 0.04
N THR A 72 10.57 13.94 0.04
CA THR A 72 9.76 13.54 -1.11
C THR A 72 8.39 14.20 -1.13
N LYS A 73 8.09 14.99 -0.13
CA LYS A 73 6.80 15.68 0.00
C LYS A 73 5.64 14.70 0.03
N LEU A 74 5.80 13.63 0.78
CA LEU A 74 4.78 12.59 0.92
C LEU A 74 3.45 13.16 1.38
N GLU A 75 3.48 14.22 2.19
CA GLU A 75 2.27 14.84 2.71
C GLU A 75 1.32 15.38 1.64
N LYS A 76 1.80 15.59 0.44
CA LYS A 76 0.94 15.96 -0.69
C LYS A 76 -0.05 14.84 -1.02
N HIS A 77 0.30 13.61 -0.68
CA HIS A 77 -0.53 12.44 -0.95
C HIS A 77 -1.32 11.99 0.28
N THR A 78 -0.72 12.08 1.45
CA THR A 78 -1.30 11.53 2.68
C THR A 78 -1.95 12.60 3.58
N GLY A 79 -1.68 13.87 3.34
CA GLY A 79 -1.93 14.90 4.32
C GLY A 79 -0.87 14.83 5.41
N PRO A 80 -1.03 15.55 6.51
CA PRO A 80 -0.06 15.53 7.61
C PRO A 80 0.21 14.10 8.09
N ILE A 81 1.48 13.76 8.26
CA ILE A 81 1.90 12.39 8.56
C ILE A 81 1.33 11.89 9.90
N GLY A 82 1.39 12.72 10.94
CA GLY A 82 0.91 12.32 12.26
C GLY A 82 -0.55 11.87 12.24
N PRO A 83 -1.47 12.72 11.79
CA PRO A 83 -2.88 12.33 11.66
C PRO A 83 -3.10 11.13 10.74
N PHE A 84 -2.32 11.01 9.67
CA PHE A 84 -2.44 9.87 8.79
C PHE A 84 -2.07 8.57 9.51
N ILE A 85 -0.98 8.57 10.28
CA ILE A 85 -0.58 7.39 11.06
C ILE A 85 -1.68 7.00 12.06
N VAL A 86 -2.30 7.99 12.70
CA VAL A 86 -3.40 7.74 13.62
C VAL A 86 -4.58 7.10 12.89
N GLU A 87 -4.90 7.61 11.72
CA GLU A 87 -5.97 7.04 10.89
C GLU A 87 -5.67 5.60 10.51
N CYS A 88 -4.42 5.28 10.23
CA CYS A 88 -4.01 3.94 9.85
C CYS A 88 -4.26 2.90 10.96
N GLY A 89 -4.20 3.32 12.21
CA GLY A 89 -4.42 2.43 13.33
C GLY A 89 -3.18 1.62 13.70
N GLU A 90 -3.37 0.39 14.14
CA GLU A 90 -2.26 -0.44 14.59
C GLU A 90 -1.39 -0.89 13.41
N PRO A 91 -0.06 -0.76 13.55
CA PRO A 91 0.84 -1.21 12.49
C PRO A 91 0.90 -2.72 12.39
N ALA A 92 1.20 -3.20 11.18
CA ALA A 92 1.36 -4.62 10.93
C ALA A 92 2.56 -4.86 10.03
N ALA A 93 3.14 -6.06 10.14
CA ALA A 93 4.25 -6.47 9.30
C ALA A 93 3.75 -6.86 7.90
N PRO A 94 4.61 -6.77 6.87
CA PRO A 94 4.18 -7.07 5.51
C PRO A 94 3.54 -8.44 5.35
N PHE A 95 4.15 -9.49 5.90
CA PHE A 95 3.63 -10.83 5.72
C PHE A 95 2.24 -11.04 6.33
N GLN A 96 1.83 -10.18 7.26
CA GLN A 96 0.48 -10.24 7.83
C GLN A 96 -0.56 -9.62 6.89
N CYS A 97 -0.13 -8.75 6.00
CA CYS A 97 -1.01 -7.96 5.14
C CYS A 97 -1.00 -8.40 3.69
N LEU A 98 0.12 -8.98 3.23
CA LEU A 98 0.34 -9.26 1.81
C LEU A 98 -0.77 -10.08 1.18
N GLU A 99 -1.16 -11.16 1.80
CA GLU A 99 -2.17 -12.04 1.24
C GLU A 99 -3.49 -11.29 1.01
N ASP A 100 -3.91 -10.53 2.01
CA ASP A 100 -5.16 -9.79 1.92
C ASP A 100 -5.09 -8.68 0.87
N ILE A 101 -3.95 -7.98 0.80
CA ILE A 101 -3.74 -6.93 -0.20
C ILE A 101 -3.75 -7.53 -1.60
N LEU A 102 -3.05 -8.64 -1.80
CA LEU A 102 -2.99 -9.31 -3.10
C LEU A 102 -4.34 -9.88 -3.50
N ASP A 103 -5.07 -10.47 -2.58
CA ASP A 103 -6.40 -10.99 -2.86
C ASP A 103 -7.35 -9.88 -3.29
N ALA A 104 -7.31 -8.76 -2.60
CA ALA A 104 -8.13 -7.61 -2.96
C ALA A 104 -7.73 -7.04 -4.33
N SER A 105 -6.42 -6.98 -4.61
CA SER A 105 -5.91 -6.53 -5.90
C SER A 105 -6.37 -7.44 -7.03
N LYS A 106 -6.25 -8.75 -6.84
CA LYS A 106 -6.70 -9.73 -7.84
C LYS A 106 -8.21 -9.60 -8.09
N ARG A 107 -8.97 -9.42 -7.01
CA ARG A 107 -10.42 -9.26 -7.12
C ARG A 107 -10.77 -8.03 -7.94
N ARG A 108 -10.09 -6.91 -7.72
CA ARG A 108 -10.31 -5.70 -8.51
C ARG A 108 -9.99 -5.92 -9.98
N ARG A 109 -8.88 -6.61 -10.27
CA ARG A 109 -8.50 -6.92 -11.66
C ARG A 109 -9.51 -7.82 -12.34
N LEU A 110 -10.02 -8.81 -11.63
CA LEU A 110 -11.03 -9.72 -12.17
C LEU A 110 -12.34 -8.98 -12.43
N LEU A 111 -12.74 -8.09 -11.54
CA LEU A 111 -13.94 -7.29 -11.74
C LEU A 111 -13.80 -6.36 -12.93
N ALA A 112 -12.64 -5.73 -13.08
CA ALA A 112 -12.36 -4.86 -14.22
C ALA A 112 -12.37 -5.66 -15.53
N ALA A 113 -11.72 -6.81 -15.55
CA ALA A 113 -11.71 -7.69 -16.73
C ALA A 113 -13.12 -8.19 -17.06
N GLY A 114 -13.90 -8.55 -16.04
CA GLY A 114 -15.28 -8.97 -16.22
C GLY A 114 -16.13 -7.87 -16.81
N ALA A 115 -15.97 -6.65 -16.33
CA ALA A 115 -16.68 -5.49 -16.86
C ALA A 115 -16.31 -5.22 -18.31
N GLU A 116 -15.03 -5.35 -18.67
CA GLU A 116 -14.58 -5.18 -20.04
C GLU A 116 -15.17 -6.26 -20.95
N LEU A 117 -15.21 -7.49 -20.49
CA LEU A 117 -15.80 -8.59 -21.26
C LEU A 117 -17.29 -8.39 -21.46
N ILE A 118 -18.00 -7.92 -20.46
CA ILE A 118 -19.42 -7.63 -20.57
C ILE A 118 -19.65 -6.50 -21.57
N ALA A 119 -18.86 -5.45 -21.51
CA ALA A 119 -18.95 -4.34 -22.44
C ALA A 119 -18.67 -4.78 -23.87
N ALA A 120 -17.62 -5.57 -24.07
CA ALA A 120 -17.29 -6.13 -25.39
C ALA A 120 -18.41 -7.05 -25.89
N GLY A 121 -18.97 -7.87 -25.01
CA GLY A 121 -20.06 -8.75 -25.33
C GLY A 121 -21.34 -8.00 -25.76
N LYS A 122 -21.59 -6.86 -25.16
CA LYS A 122 -22.72 -6.02 -25.55
C LYS A 122 -22.53 -5.44 -26.94
N ASP A 123 -21.29 -5.04 -27.26
CA ASP A 123 -21.01 -4.46 -28.57
C ASP A 123 -21.12 -5.50 -29.69
N THR A 124 -20.73 -6.72 -29.40
CA THR A 124 -20.76 -7.80 -30.38
C THR A 124 -21.86 -8.82 -30.10
N GLY A 125 -22.55 -8.62 -29.03
CA GLY A 125 -23.44 -9.61 -28.44
C GLY A 125 -24.73 -9.86 -29.19
N LYS A 126 -24.87 -9.28 -30.32
CA LYS A 126 -26.03 -9.52 -31.17
C LYS A 126 -25.89 -10.78 -32.01
N LEU A 127 -24.98 -11.55 -31.59
CA LEU A 127 -24.73 -12.84 -32.21
C LEU A 127 -25.93 -13.76 -32.15
#